data_530a31db7fdfd1d4e0b3705e186b2f69
#
_entry.id   530a31db7fdfd1d4e0b3705e186b2f69
#
_cell.length_a   1.000
_cell.length_b   1.000
_cell.length_c   1.000
_cell.angle_alpha   90.00
_cell.angle_beta   90.00
_cell.angle_gamma   90.00
#
_symmetry.space_group_name_H-M   'P 1'
#
loop_
_entity.id
_entity.type
_entity.pdbx_description
1 polymer ?
#
loop_
_entity_poly.entity_id
_entity_poly.type
_entity_poly.pdbx_seq_one_letter_code
_entity_poly.pdbx_strand_id
1 'polypeptide(L)'
;MVSLQVVLRVDKMTKVSRKPSGTNGQTGHVCPLVPLGFCRLVLRNEQKAGGEMEVNKIFQTARCVTVEIQDGSIFETAKEYEVYVNDKFYGKTKRVISSVYGLLPETEYRIRIQCGETQAFLSLKTDYEFVTLNVRDFGAKGDGIQNDTLYIQAAIMACPKESRVLVPEGTYRVTSLFLKDDIRLELAKGAVLSAETERTAFPVFPGMIPGNDEVSDYNLGTWEGNPLPMFSAIITGVNVKHVVIYGQGVVEGNASRENWWNDVKVKRIAFRPRMIFLNHCEDVVVQGIGVQNSPSWNIHPYFSNHLRFLDLTILNPKDSPNTDGLDPESCRDVEIAGIYFSLGDDCIALKSGKIYMGSRYKTPCEGVTVRQCCMRDGHGAVTVGSEMAGGVKNLVVKDCLFLNTDRGLRIKTRRGRGKDAILDSVLFENIRMDHVMTPFVINCFYYCDPDGHSEYVGTKACLPADERTPDIRTLVLRDINAANCHVAAAYLYGLPEKKIGKVMLDHVRISFAEHAMAGEPAALDGMEPCSRMGIFANNIETLILRDVRIEGQNGEAYLTAGIDHLVME
;
A
#
# COMPACT_ATOMS: atom_id res chain seq x y z
N MET A 1 -12.67 -33.70 -16.51
CA MET A 1 -13.48 -32.47 -16.39
C MET A 1 -14.29 -32.58 -15.08
N VAL A 2 -13.79 -32.02 -14.03
CA VAL A 2 -14.53 -31.92 -12.76
C VAL A 2 -14.91 -30.45 -12.62
N SER A 3 -16.19 -30.18 -12.79
CA SER A 3 -16.79 -28.86 -12.59
C SER A 3 -16.86 -28.57 -11.08
N LEU A 4 -16.04 -27.65 -10.60
CA LEU A 4 -16.17 -27.10 -9.26
C LEU A 4 -17.31 -26.09 -9.28
N GLN A 5 -18.49 -26.48 -8.81
CA GLN A 5 -19.55 -25.54 -8.49
C GLN A 5 -19.18 -24.80 -7.19
N VAL A 6 -18.83 -23.54 -7.32
CA VAL A 6 -18.71 -22.62 -6.17
C VAL A 6 -20.14 -22.28 -5.73
N VAL A 7 -20.59 -22.86 -4.61
CA VAL A 7 -21.88 -22.51 -3.99
C VAL A 7 -21.70 -21.19 -3.24
N LEU A 8 -22.14 -20.11 -3.86
CA LEU A 8 -22.23 -18.79 -3.20
C LEU A 8 -23.52 -18.76 -2.35
N ARG A 9 -23.37 -18.64 -1.03
CA ARG A 9 -24.48 -18.30 -0.13
C ARG A 9 -24.77 -16.81 -0.24
N VAL A 10 -25.92 -16.48 -0.78
CA VAL A 10 -26.47 -15.12 -0.76
C VAL A 10 -27.41 -15.03 0.45
N ASP A 11 -26.99 -14.36 1.50
CA ASP A 11 -27.88 -14.03 2.61
C ASP A 11 -28.81 -12.88 2.21
N LYS A 12 -30.09 -13.16 2.25
CA LYS A 12 -31.15 -12.19 1.95
C LYS A 12 -31.20 -11.10 3.02
N MET A 13 -30.83 -9.89 2.65
CA MET A 13 -31.16 -8.71 3.45
C MET A 13 -32.68 -8.50 3.51
N THR A 14 -33.23 -8.61 4.69
CA THR A 14 -34.65 -8.30 5.00
C THR A 14 -34.87 -6.79 4.90
N LYS A 15 -35.72 -6.39 3.97
CA LYS A 15 -36.22 -5.01 3.87
C LYS A 15 -37.10 -4.68 5.09
N VAL A 16 -36.65 -3.71 5.88
CA VAL A 16 -37.49 -3.03 6.86
C VAL A 16 -38.13 -1.82 6.18
N SER A 17 -39.42 -1.92 5.86
CA SER A 17 -40.22 -0.80 5.38
C SER A 17 -40.62 0.11 6.55
N ARG A 18 -40.26 1.38 6.50
CA ARG A 18 -40.88 2.41 7.33
C ARG A 18 -41.73 3.34 6.47
N LYS A 19 -43.02 3.36 6.78
CA LYS A 19 -43.98 4.36 6.28
C LYS A 19 -43.74 5.72 6.96
N PRO A 20 -44.00 6.83 6.29
CA PRO A 20 -43.95 8.15 6.90
C PRO A 20 -45.28 8.51 7.58
N SER A 21 -45.20 9.06 8.78
CA SER A 21 -46.31 9.83 9.38
C SER A 21 -45.75 11.23 9.68
N GLY A 22 -46.53 12.24 9.23
CA GLY A 22 -46.18 13.64 9.25
C GLY A 22 -46.42 14.32 10.60
N THR A 23 -45.95 15.49 10.68
CA THR A 23 -46.44 16.82 11.07
C THR A 23 -45.53 17.59 12.01
N ASN A 24 -45.18 18.78 11.51
CA ASN A 24 -45.00 20.11 12.12
C ASN A 24 -44.13 20.35 13.35
N GLY A 25 -43.15 21.28 13.16
CA GLY A 25 -43.05 22.40 14.10
C GLY A 25 -41.63 22.77 14.56
N GLN A 26 -41.15 23.91 14.05
CA GLN A 26 -40.28 24.89 14.69
C GLN A 26 -38.78 24.64 14.87
N THR A 27 -38.04 25.41 14.09
CA THR A 27 -36.82 26.23 14.34
C THR A 27 -35.89 25.84 15.53
N GLY A 28 -34.69 25.48 15.14
CA GLY A 28 -33.53 25.46 16.02
C GLY A 28 -32.27 25.23 15.21
N HIS A 29 -31.46 26.30 15.02
CA HIS A 29 -30.15 26.19 14.41
C HIS A 29 -29.26 25.27 15.24
N VAL A 30 -28.92 24.10 14.71
CA VAL A 30 -27.87 23.24 15.23
C VAL A 30 -26.80 23.10 14.15
N CYS A 31 -25.65 23.67 14.45
CA CYS A 31 -24.40 23.52 13.72
C CYS A 31 -24.02 22.01 13.68
N PRO A 32 -23.64 21.42 12.53
CA PRO A 32 -23.22 20.03 12.52
C PRO A 32 -21.86 19.88 13.21
N LEU A 33 -21.83 19.08 14.26
CA LEU A 33 -20.64 18.64 14.98
C LEU A 33 -19.73 17.87 14.02
N VAL A 34 -18.57 18.44 13.72
CA VAL A 34 -17.43 17.77 13.12
C VAL A 34 -16.94 16.71 14.11
N PRO A 35 -16.65 15.46 13.71
CA PRO A 35 -16.13 14.46 14.62
C PRO A 35 -14.76 14.85 15.16
N LEU A 36 -14.67 15.10 16.45
CA LEU A 36 -13.46 15.50 17.21
C LEU A 36 -12.40 14.38 17.35
N GLY A 37 -12.47 13.31 16.55
CA GLY A 37 -11.50 12.21 16.59
C GLY A 37 -10.15 12.51 15.95
N PHE A 38 -10.11 13.39 14.94
CA PHE A 38 -8.91 13.64 14.13
C PHE A 38 -7.91 14.64 14.77
N CYS A 39 -8.36 15.46 15.71
CA CYS A 39 -7.53 16.53 16.29
C CYS A 39 -6.60 16.05 17.44
N ARG A 40 -6.78 14.85 17.99
CA ARG A 40 -5.97 14.37 19.13
C ARG A 40 -4.70 13.60 18.76
N LEU A 41 -4.58 13.11 17.51
CA LEU A 41 -3.36 12.42 17.03
C LEU A 41 -2.32 13.37 16.43
N VAL A 42 -2.70 14.59 16.03
CA VAL A 42 -1.81 15.56 15.37
C VAL A 42 -1.04 16.47 16.35
N LEU A 43 -1.40 16.51 17.64
CA LEU A 43 -0.84 17.47 18.61
C LEU A 43 0.14 16.88 19.65
N ARG A 44 0.82 15.78 19.35
CA ARG A 44 1.91 15.27 20.21
C ARG A 44 3.17 14.96 19.43
N ASN A 45 3.76 15.96 18.80
CA ASN A 45 5.16 15.94 18.40
C ASN A 45 5.84 17.25 18.80
N GLU A 46 5.90 17.50 20.08
CA GLU A 46 7.05 18.24 20.63
C GLU A 46 8.17 17.19 20.75
N GLN A 47 9.25 17.42 20.02
CA GLN A 47 10.49 16.66 20.16
C GLN A 47 10.90 16.66 21.63
N LYS A 48 10.65 15.58 22.35
CA LYS A 48 11.31 15.31 23.63
C LYS A 48 12.76 14.92 23.31
N ALA A 49 13.63 15.92 23.20
CA ALA A 49 15.06 15.71 23.40
C ALA A 49 15.23 15.11 24.80
N GLY A 50 15.57 13.81 24.91
CA GLY A 50 15.80 13.11 26.17
C GLY A 50 14.61 12.31 26.71
N GLY A 51 13.64 11.88 25.87
CA GLY A 51 12.54 11.01 26.28
C GLY A 51 13.02 9.60 26.60
N GLU A 52 12.45 9.00 27.65
CA GLU A 52 12.59 7.57 27.91
C GLU A 52 12.09 6.76 26.70
N MET A 53 12.81 5.72 26.33
CA MET A 53 12.39 4.79 25.28
C MET A 53 11.08 4.10 25.71
N GLU A 54 10.08 4.13 24.85
CA GLU A 54 8.81 3.44 25.05
C GLU A 54 8.67 2.26 24.09
N VAL A 55 7.95 1.23 24.50
CA VAL A 55 7.60 0.09 23.63
C VAL A 55 6.11 -0.13 23.66
N ASN A 56 5.49 -0.04 22.49
CA ASN A 56 4.06 -0.19 22.32
C ASN A 56 3.70 -1.46 21.56
N LYS A 57 2.66 -2.15 22.02
CA LYS A 57 2.08 -3.23 21.26
C LYS A 57 1.22 -2.68 20.15
N ILE A 58 1.47 -3.12 18.91
CA ILE A 58 0.66 -2.74 17.75
C ILE A 58 -0.18 -3.87 17.19
N PHE A 59 0.22 -5.13 17.42
CA PHE A 59 -0.53 -6.33 16.99
C PHE A 59 -0.20 -7.51 17.88
N GLN A 60 -1.13 -8.45 18.04
CA GLN A 60 -0.89 -9.75 18.66
C GLN A 60 -1.80 -10.83 18.11
N THR A 61 -1.37 -12.08 18.31
CA THR A 61 -2.17 -13.31 18.19
C THR A 61 -1.93 -14.19 19.42
N ALA A 62 -2.44 -15.40 19.40
CA ALA A 62 -2.08 -16.43 20.40
C ALA A 62 -0.59 -16.83 20.34
N ARG A 63 0.13 -16.50 19.26
CA ARG A 63 1.47 -17.04 18.94
C ARG A 63 2.55 -15.99 18.69
N CYS A 64 2.17 -14.76 18.52
CA CYS A 64 3.12 -13.66 18.27
C CYS A 64 2.61 -12.33 18.83
N VAL A 65 3.55 -11.41 18.98
CA VAL A 65 3.28 -10.00 19.24
C VAL A 65 4.20 -9.14 18.39
N THR A 66 3.66 -8.08 17.79
CA THR A 66 4.44 -7.05 17.09
C THR A 66 4.45 -5.79 17.94
N VAL A 67 5.64 -5.25 18.13
CA VAL A 67 5.89 -4.07 18.96
C VAL A 67 6.50 -2.93 18.14
N GLU A 68 6.28 -1.72 18.59
CA GLU A 68 6.91 -0.51 18.09
C GLU A 68 7.82 0.07 19.17
N ILE A 69 9.11 0.28 18.85
CA ILE A 69 10.12 0.89 19.71
C ILE A 69 10.11 2.40 19.41
N GLN A 70 9.70 3.19 20.39
CA GLN A 70 9.65 4.64 20.26
C GLN A 70 10.93 5.28 20.80
N ASP A 71 11.98 5.32 19.99
CA ASP A 71 13.26 5.96 20.28
C ASP A 71 13.55 7.17 19.38
N GLY A 72 12.55 7.63 18.61
CA GLY A 72 12.67 8.72 17.65
C GLY A 72 13.27 8.30 16.29
N SER A 73 13.55 7.03 16.08
CA SER A 73 14.03 6.50 14.80
C SER A 73 12.88 6.31 13.81
N ILE A 74 13.23 6.30 12.50
CA ILE A 74 12.23 6.22 11.40
C ILE A 74 11.91 4.77 11.06
N PHE A 75 12.89 3.96 10.68
CA PHE A 75 12.71 2.57 10.24
C PHE A 75 13.65 1.63 10.98
N GLU A 76 14.94 1.97 10.98
CA GLU A 76 15.95 1.30 11.79
C GLU A 76 16.31 2.16 12.98
N THR A 77 16.46 1.52 14.13
CA THR A 77 16.91 2.16 15.36
C THR A 77 18.40 2.51 15.26
N ALA A 78 18.81 3.61 15.87
CA ALA A 78 20.22 4.06 15.87
C ALA A 78 21.15 3.06 16.55
N LYS A 79 20.65 2.27 17.49
CA LYS A 79 21.35 1.23 18.24
C LYS A 79 20.68 -0.12 18.05
N GLU A 80 21.44 -1.20 18.18
CA GLU A 80 20.86 -2.56 18.22
C GLU A 80 20.30 -2.83 19.61
N TYR A 81 19.03 -3.22 19.67
CA TYR A 81 18.34 -3.57 20.90
C TYR A 81 18.31 -5.09 21.11
N GLU A 82 18.55 -5.51 22.34
CA GLU A 82 18.32 -6.88 22.80
C GLU A 82 16.86 -7.05 23.24
N VAL A 83 16.26 -8.15 22.82
CA VAL A 83 14.89 -8.52 23.14
C VAL A 83 14.90 -9.69 24.11
N TYR A 84 14.17 -9.58 25.19
CA TYR A 84 13.98 -10.63 26.19
C TYR A 84 12.50 -10.94 26.37
N VAL A 85 12.18 -12.21 26.54
CA VAL A 85 10.81 -12.70 26.82
C VAL A 85 10.86 -13.47 28.16
N ASN A 86 10.13 -12.98 29.17
CA ASN A 86 10.19 -13.50 30.54
C ASN A 86 11.64 -13.66 31.02
N ASP A 87 12.44 -12.58 30.85
CA ASP A 87 13.87 -12.50 31.21
C ASP A 87 14.82 -13.47 30.46
N LYS A 88 14.31 -14.26 29.52
CA LYS A 88 15.14 -15.08 28.63
C LYS A 88 15.48 -14.28 27.37
N PHE A 89 16.75 -14.29 26.98
CA PHE A 89 17.19 -13.68 25.73
C PHE A 89 16.49 -14.35 24.54
N TYR A 90 15.80 -13.53 23.76
CA TYR A 90 15.07 -13.96 22.55
C TYR A 90 15.87 -13.69 21.28
N GLY A 91 16.48 -12.51 21.18
CA GLY A 91 17.22 -12.08 19.99
C GLY A 91 17.61 -10.61 20.05
N LYS A 92 18.00 -10.09 18.89
CA LYS A 92 18.33 -8.67 18.70
C LYS A 92 17.53 -8.08 17.57
N THR A 93 17.29 -6.77 17.62
CA THR A 93 16.63 -6.02 16.55
C THR A 93 17.25 -4.65 16.35
N LYS A 94 17.25 -4.20 15.10
CA LYS A 94 17.46 -2.79 14.68
C LYS A 94 16.22 -2.18 14.05
N ARG A 95 15.09 -2.87 14.11
CA ARG A 95 13.83 -2.40 13.50
C ARG A 95 12.99 -1.68 14.54
N VAL A 96 12.46 -0.52 14.16
CA VAL A 96 11.47 0.22 14.97
C VAL A 96 10.23 -0.64 15.20
N ILE A 97 9.75 -1.30 14.15
CA ILE A 97 8.69 -2.31 14.27
C ILE A 97 9.33 -3.68 14.21
N SER A 98 9.07 -4.49 15.22
CA SER A 98 9.68 -5.81 15.39
C SER A 98 8.72 -6.79 16.03
N SER A 99 8.86 -8.09 15.71
CA SER A 99 7.93 -9.12 16.14
C SER A 99 8.60 -10.23 16.93
N VAL A 100 7.88 -10.73 17.93
CA VAL A 100 8.25 -11.87 18.76
C VAL A 100 7.29 -13.01 18.47
N TYR A 101 7.81 -14.18 18.14
CA TYR A 101 7.06 -15.37 17.75
C TYR A 101 7.29 -16.53 18.73
N GLY A 102 6.51 -17.61 18.55
CA GLY A 102 6.66 -18.83 19.36
C GLY A 102 6.05 -18.71 20.76
N LEU A 103 5.14 -17.76 20.94
CA LEU A 103 4.40 -17.61 22.18
C LEU A 103 3.34 -18.71 22.33
N LEU A 104 2.87 -18.93 23.57
CA LEU A 104 1.79 -19.87 23.89
C LEU A 104 0.47 -19.11 24.05
N PRO A 105 -0.68 -19.71 23.71
CA PRO A 105 -2.00 -19.10 23.90
C PRO A 105 -2.28 -18.81 25.39
N GLU A 106 -3.09 -17.76 25.63
CA GLU A 106 -3.58 -17.35 26.96
C GLU A 106 -2.50 -17.21 28.04
N THR A 107 -1.25 -16.95 27.63
CA THR A 107 -0.09 -16.92 28.52
C THR A 107 0.36 -15.46 28.73
N GLU A 108 0.69 -15.16 29.98
CA GLU A 108 1.26 -13.88 30.34
C GLU A 108 2.75 -13.80 29.99
N TYR A 109 3.13 -12.71 29.34
CA TYR A 109 4.50 -12.43 28.95
C TYR A 109 4.93 -11.03 29.37
N ARG A 110 6.17 -10.92 29.78
CA ARG A 110 6.88 -9.67 29.94
C ARG A 110 7.99 -9.58 28.90
N ILE A 111 7.85 -8.65 27.96
CA ILE A 111 8.85 -8.35 26.94
C ILE A 111 9.68 -7.18 27.42
N ARG A 112 11.00 -7.34 27.42
CA ARG A 112 11.97 -6.29 27.71
C ARG A 112 12.79 -6.01 26.46
N ILE A 113 12.85 -4.75 26.07
CA ILE A 113 13.71 -4.24 25.00
C ILE A 113 14.80 -3.42 25.66
N GLN A 114 16.08 -3.73 25.38
CA GLN A 114 17.21 -3.15 26.11
C GLN A 114 18.38 -2.81 25.20
N CYS A 115 19.05 -1.67 25.48
CA CYS A 115 20.36 -1.34 24.95
C CYS A 115 21.19 -0.62 26.03
N GLY A 116 22.22 -1.29 26.55
CA GLY A 116 22.97 -0.79 27.71
C GLY A 116 22.08 -0.62 28.93
N GLU A 117 22.07 0.56 29.52
CA GLU A 117 21.23 0.90 30.67
C GLU A 117 19.78 1.30 30.28
N THR A 118 19.55 1.62 29.01
CA THR A 118 18.23 2.00 28.50
C THR A 118 17.39 0.74 28.32
N GLN A 119 16.22 0.69 28.94
CA GLN A 119 15.30 -0.45 28.81
C GLN A 119 13.85 0.00 28.86
N ALA A 120 12.98 -0.72 28.16
CA ALA A 120 11.53 -0.56 28.24
C ALA A 120 10.87 -1.94 28.35
N PHE A 121 9.67 -1.95 28.93
CA PHE A 121 8.93 -3.17 29.24
C PHE A 121 7.52 -3.10 28.64
N LEU A 122 7.07 -4.24 28.16
CA LEU A 122 5.70 -4.46 27.75
C LEU A 122 5.20 -5.74 28.42
N SER A 123 4.10 -5.64 29.18
CA SER A 123 3.40 -6.82 29.72
C SER A 123 2.14 -7.06 28.90
N LEU A 124 1.87 -8.31 28.54
CA LEU A 124 0.71 -8.71 27.76
C LEU A 124 0.28 -10.13 28.11
N LYS A 125 -0.97 -10.45 27.84
CA LYS A 125 -1.49 -11.82 27.75
C LYS A 125 -1.83 -12.10 26.30
N THR A 126 -1.34 -13.22 25.76
CA THR A 126 -1.63 -13.66 24.38
C THR A 126 -3.09 -14.07 24.21
N ASP A 127 -3.57 -14.05 22.97
CA ASP A 127 -4.96 -14.39 22.64
C ASP A 127 -5.24 -15.88 22.89
N TYR A 128 -6.52 -16.21 22.93
CA TYR A 128 -7.02 -17.58 22.95
C TYR A 128 -6.81 -18.27 21.60
N GLU A 129 -6.53 -19.56 21.63
CA GLU A 129 -6.48 -20.44 20.46
C GLU A 129 -7.14 -21.77 20.81
N PHE A 130 -8.19 -22.15 20.07
CA PHE A 130 -8.91 -23.40 20.31
C PHE A 130 -8.11 -24.61 19.83
N VAL A 131 -7.66 -24.63 18.57
CA VAL A 131 -6.87 -25.72 18.00
C VAL A 131 -5.92 -25.26 16.92
N THR A 132 -4.79 -25.97 16.77
CA THR A 132 -3.88 -25.85 15.64
C THR A 132 -4.12 -26.98 14.66
N LEU A 133 -4.42 -26.65 13.39
CA LEU A 133 -4.48 -27.60 12.29
C LEU A 133 -3.15 -27.52 11.52
N ASN A 134 -2.32 -28.55 11.63
CA ASN A 134 -1.07 -28.64 10.87
C ASN A 134 -1.36 -29.19 9.48
N VAL A 135 -0.95 -28.48 8.42
CA VAL A 135 -1.21 -28.90 7.02
C VAL A 135 -0.64 -30.28 6.70
N ARG A 136 0.40 -30.73 7.42
CA ARG A 136 0.96 -32.08 7.26
C ARG A 136 0.00 -33.18 7.69
N ASP A 137 -0.86 -32.92 8.67
CA ASP A 137 -1.90 -33.87 9.11
C ASP A 137 -2.98 -34.07 8.05
N PHE A 138 -3.09 -33.14 7.10
CA PHE A 138 -3.97 -33.20 5.92
C PHE A 138 -3.28 -33.85 4.70
N GLY A 139 -1.98 -34.16 4.78
CA GLY A 139 -1.22 -34.82 3.72
C GLY A 139 -0.26 -33.92 2.95
N ALA A 140 -0.11 -32.64 3.31
CA ALA A 140 0.89 -31.76 2.74
C ALA A 140 2.31 -32.26 3.11
N LYS A 141 3.21 -32.34 2.14
CA LYS A 141 4.58 -32.82 2.35
C LYS A 141 5.58 -31.71 2.62
N GLY A 142 5.47 -30.59 1.94
CA GLY A 142 6.44 -29.51 2.03
C GLY A 142 7.83 -29.94 1.55
N ASP A 143 7.90 -30.83 0.55
CA ASP A 143 9.12 -31.40 0.00
C ASP A 143 9.62 -30.67 -1.27
N GLY A 144 8.90 -29.66 -1.74
CA GLY A 144 9.19 -28.91 -2.96
C GLY A 144 8.86 -29.68 -4.25
N ILE A 145 8.29 -30.88 -4.15
CA ILE A 145 8.00 -31.77 -5.29
C ILE A 145 6.49 -31.97 -5.47
N GLN A 146 5.79 -32.39 -4.42
CA GLN A 146 4.35 -32.57 -4.43
C GLN A 146 3.65 -31.20 -4.53
N ASN A 147 2.57 -31.12 -5.32
CA ASN A 147 1.66 -29.98 -5.23
C ASN A 147 0.78 -30.13 -3.99
N ASP A 148 0.97 -29.24 -3.03
CA ASP A 148 0.35 -29.29 -1.72
C ASP A 148 -0.94 -28.45 -1.62
N THR A 149 -1.39 -27.83 -2.71
CA THR A 149 -2.54 -26.91 -2.73
C THR A 149 -3.78 -27.50 -2.07
N LEU A 150 -4.18 -28.73 -2.46
CA LEU A 150 -5.41 -29.37 -1.97
C LEU A 150 -5.34 -29.66 -0.47
N TYR A 151 -4.19 -30.05 0.03
CA TYR A 151 -3.99 -30.39 1.44
C TYR A 151 -4.03 -29.15 2.34
N ILE A 152 -3.37 -28.07 1.90
CA ILE A 152 -3.41 -26.78 2.60
C ILE A 152 -4.83 -26.21 2.53
N GLN A 153 -5.48 -26.28 1.36
CA GLN A 153 -6.86 -25.81 1.19
C GLN A 153 -7.82 -26.60 2.09
N ALA A 154 -7.66 -27.91 2.22
CA ALA A 154 -8.47 -28.73 3.12
C ALA A 154 -8.30 -28.30 4.58
N ALA A 155 -7.09 -28.00 5.03
CA ALA A 155 -6.82 -27.49 6.37
C ALA A 155 -7.49 -26.12 6.59
N ILE A 156 -7.40 -25.20 5.61
CA ILE A 156 -8.07 -23.90 5.65
C ILE A 156 -9.58 -24.08 5.81
N MET A 157 -10.21 -24.91 4.97
CA MET A 157 -11.67 -25.12 5.00
C MET A 157 -12.15 -25.80 6.28
N ALA A 158 -11.35 -26.72 6.84
CA ALA A 158 -11.68 -27.43 8.08
C ALA A 158 -11.43 -26.61 9.36
N CYS A 159 -10.65 -25.53 9.30
CA CYS A 159 -10.23 -24.77 10.47
C CYS A 159 -11.44 -24.09 11.14
N PRO A 160 -11.73 -24.37 12.43
CA PRO A 160 -12.79 -23.70 13.15
C PRO A 160 -12.40 -22.27 13.53
N LYS A 161 -13.38 -21.47 13.94
CA LYS A 161 -13.15 -20.14 14.50
C LYS A 161 -12.20 -20.21 15.70
N GLU A 162 -11.48 -19.12 15.96
CA GLU A 162 -10.50 -19.01 17.05
C GLU A 162 -9.38 -20.07 17.02
N SER A 163 -9.10 -20.59 15.83
CA SER A 163 -8.07 -21.60 15.59
C SER A 163 -7.07 -21.10 14.56
N ARG A 164 -5.98 -21.83 14.36
CA ARG A 164 -5.04 -21.51 13.28
C ARG A 164 -4.78 -22.71 12.37
N VAL A 165 -4.46 -22.41 11.14
CA VAL A 165 -3.77 -23.32 10.21
C VAL A 165 -2.28 -23.03 10.29
N LEU A 166 -1.50 -24.04 10.61
CA LEU A 166 -0.05 -23.98 10.66
C LEU A 166 0.56 -24.61 9.41
N VAL A 167 1.32 -23.82 8.66
CA VAL A 167 2.23 -24.31 7.62
C VAL A 167 3.63 -24.35 8.23
N PRO A 168 4.14 -25.53 8.64
CA PRO A 168 5.45 -25.65 9.27
C PRO A 168 6.59 -25.49 8.25
N GLU A 169 7.84 -25.49 8.72
CA GLU A 169 9.03 -25.45 7.88
C GLU A 169 8.94 -26.46 6.73
N GLY A 170 9.27 -26.03 5.50
CA GLY A 170 9.24 -26.83 4.27
C GLY A 170 8.91 -25.99 3.05
N THR A 171 9.07 -26.56 1.85
CA THR A 171 8.74 -25.93 0.59
C THR A 171 7.48 -26.56 -0.01
N TYR A 172 6.38 -25.83 0.04
CA TYR A 172 5.06 -26.30 -0.40
C TYR A 172 4.75 -25.72 -1.77
N ARG A 173 4.76 -26.57 -2.81
CA ARG A 173 4.34 -26.14 -4.14
C ARG A 173 2.83 -25.92 -4.17
N VAL A 174 2.42 -24.74 -4.62
CA VAL A 174 1.01 -24.34 -4.58
C VAL A 174 0.59 -23.59 -5.85
N THR A 175 -0.69 -23.65 -6.15
CA THR A 175 -1.35 -22.73 -7.07
C THR A 175 -2.06 -21.64 -6.27
N SER A 176 -3.39 -21.67 -6.18
CA SER A 176 -4.18 -20.68 -5.47
C SER A 176 -4.80 -21.28 -4.21
N LEU A 177 -4.61 -20.59 -3.09
CA LEU A 177 -5.24 -20.88 -1.81
C LEU A 177 -6.35 -19.85 -1.57
N PHE A 178 -7.57 -20.33 -1.33
CA PHE A 178 -8.73 -19.49 -1.06
C PHE A 178 -8.99 -19.40 0.44
N LEU A 179 -9.07 -18.18 0.93
CA LEU A 179 -9.36 -17.88 2.32
C LEU A 179 -10.84 -18.04 2.63
N LYS A 180 -11.17 -18.09 3.91
CA LYS A 180 -12.53 -18.06 4.45
C LYS A 180 -12.60 -17.09 5.63
N ASP A 181 -13.79 -16.85 6.14
CA ASP A 181 -14.00 -16.04 7.33
C ASP A 181 -13.31 -16.66 8.57
N ASP A 182 -12.91 -15.78 9.49
CA ASP A 182 -12.36 -16.14 10.79
C ASP A 182 -11.12 -17.07 10.72
N ILE A 183 -10.25 -16.89 9.69
CA ILE A 183 -9.06 -17.73 9.48
C ILE A 183 -7.78 -17.06 10.01
N ARG A 184 -6.96 -17.81 10.71
CA ARG A 184 -5.58 -17.45 11.06
C ARG A 184 -4.65 -18.43 10.35
N LEU A 185 -3.93 -17.96 9.33
CA LEU A 185 -2.96 -18.74 8.55
C LEU A 185 -1.55 -18.35 8.97
N GLU A 186 -0.85 -19.25 9.63
CA GLU A 186 0.54 -19.06 10.04
C GLU A 186 1.50 -19.77 9.09
N LEU A 187 2.42 -19.00 8.52
CA LEU A 187 3.60 -19.51 7.82
C LEU A 187 4.77 -19.50 8.81
N ALA A 188 5.13 -20.65 9.34
CA ALA A 188 6.22 -20.76 10.32
C ALA A 188 7.57 -20.34 9.71
N LYS A 189 8.56 -20.11 10.55
CA LYS A 189 9.93 -19.87 10.08
C LYS A 189 10.41 -21.03 9.22
N GLY A 190 10.93 -20.74 8.02
CA GLY A 190 11.37 -21.73 7.05
C GLY A 190 10.25 -22.35 6.20
N ALA A 191 8.99 -21.95 6.40
CA ALA A 191 7.91 -22.32 5.49
C ALA A 191 7.97 -21.46 4.21
N VAL A 192 7.89 -22.09 3.05
CA VAL A 192 7.84 -21.43 1.73
C VAL A 192 6.62 -21.94 0.98
N LEU A 193 5.66 -21.05 0.70
CA LEU A 193 4.60 -21.30 -0.29
C LEU A 193 5.18 -20.97 -1.67
N SER A 194 5.60 -21.98 -2.41
CA SER A 194 6.27 -21.86 -3.70
C SER A 194 5.26 -21.99 -4.83
N ALA A 195 4.97 -20.89 -5.52
CA ALA A 195 3.96 -20.86 -6.59
C ALA A 195 4.35 -21.69 -7.80
N GLU A 196 3.39 -22.38 -8.38
CA GLU A 196 3.51 -22.95 -9.72
C GLU A 196 3.70 -21.84 -10.76
N THR A 197 4.37 -22.16 -11.86
CA THR A 197 4.58 -21.20 -12.96
C THR A 197 3.78 -21.54 -14.22
N GLU A 198 3.18 -22.75 -14.27
CA GLU A 198 2.33 -23.18 -15.38
C GLU A 198 0.97 -22.46 -15.33
N ARG A 199 0.68 -21.66 -16.34
CA ARG A 199 -0.52 -20.80 -16.39
C ARG A 199 -1.82 -21.58 -16.33
N THR A 200 -1.86 -22.77 -16.94
CA THR A 200 -3.06 -23.62 -16.98
C THR A 200 -3.40 -24.25 -15.64
N ALA A 201 -2.50 -24.20 -14.67
CA ALA A 201 -2.73 -24.69 -13.31
C ALA A 201 -3.54 -23.72 -12.43
N PHE A 202 -3.66 -22.44 -12.85
CA PHE A 202 -4.35 -21.43 -12.06
C PHE A 202 -5.80 -21.24 -12.51
N PRO A 203 -6.75 -21.12 -11.57
CA PRO A 203 -8.10 -20.63 -11.87
C PRO A 203 -8.07 -19.23 -12.49
N VAL A 204 -8.98 -18.97 -13.42
CA VAL A 204 -9.15 -17.65 -14.02
C VAL A 204 -10.39 -16.99 -13.44
N PHE A 205 -10.22 -15.81 -12.88
CA PHE A 205 -11.32 -14.94 -12.52
C PHE A 205 -11.76 -14.14 -13.75
N PRO A 206 -13.04 -14.17 -14.11
CA PRO A 206 -13.57 -13.24 -15.10
C PRO A 206 -13.44 -11.80 -14.58
N GLY A 207 -13.54 -10.82 -15.44
CA GLY A 207 -13.66 -9.43 -15.02
C GLY A 207 -15.01 -9.14 -14.38
N MET A 208 -15.82 -8.30 -15.03
CA MET A 208 -17.18 -8.00 -14.57
C MET A 208 -18.13 -9.15 -14.88
N ILE A 209 -18.91 -9.57 -13.88
CA ILE A 209 -20.05 -10.47 -14.02
C ILE A 209 -21.30 -9.65 -13.72
N PRO A 210 -22.22 -9.48 -14.70
CA PRO A 210 -23.51 -8.84 -14.45
C PRO A 210 -24.34 -9.67 -13.46
N GLY A 211 -24.98 -8.98 -12.50
CA GLY A 211 -25.94 -9.61 -11.60
C GLY A 211 -27.26 -9.97 -12.32
N ASN A 212 -28.11 -10.72 -11.62
CA ASN A 212 -29.47 -11.03 -12.10
C ASN A 212 -30.47 -9.88 -11.88
N ASP A 213 -30.06 -8.88 -11.11
CA ASP A 213 -30.75 -7.61 -10.97
C ASP A 213 -30.05 -6.54 -11.80
N GLU A 214 -30.71 -5.45 -12.10
CA GLU A 214 -30.15 -4.36 -12.91
C GLU A 214 -29.13 -3.48 -12.15
N VAL A 215 -28.82 -3.81 -10.90
CA VAL A 215 -28.05 -2.97 -9.98
C VAL A 215 -26.78 -3.64 -9.46
N SER A 216 -26.75 -4.98 -9.40
CA SER A 216 -25.61 -5.73 -8.82
C SER A 216 -24.68 -6.24 -9.90
N ASP A 217 -23.46 -5.73 -9.90
CA ASP A 217 -22.38 -6.31 -10.67
C ASP A 217 -21.39 -6.97 -9.71
N TYR A 218 -20.74 -8.01 -10.19
CA TYR A 218 -19.69 -8.68 -9.47
C TYR A 218 -18.36 -8.54 -10.22
N ASN A 219 -17.42 -7.81 -9.63
CA ASN A 219 -16.10 -7.66 -10.22
C ASN A 219 -15.11 -8.59 -9.49
N LEU A 220 -14.77 -9.71 -10.13
CA LEU A 220 -13.84 -10.69 -9.57
C LEU A 220 -12.40 -10.45 -10.02
N GLY A 221 -12.17 -10.15 -11.29
CA GLY A 221 -10.85 -9.93 -11.86
C GLY A 221 -10.62 -8.49 -12.26
N THR A 222 -9.42 -7.98 -12.03
CA THR A 222 -9.04 -6.61 -12.38
C THR A 222 -7.62 -6.54 -12.92
N TRP A 223 -7.39 -5.65 -13.87
CA TRP A 223 -6.06 -5.30 -14.35
C TRP A 223 -5.99 -3.81 -14.67
N GLU A 224 -5.03 -3.13 -14.03
CA GLU A 224 -4.81 -1.70 -14.22
C GLU A 224 -6.11 -0.89 -14.19
N GLY A 225 -6.91 -1.07 -13.13
CA GLY A 225 -8.15 -0.33 -12.88
C GLY A 225 -9.32 -0.64 -13.80
N ASN A 226 -9.26 -1.71 -14.60
CA ASN A 226 -10.35 -2.20 -15.45
C ASN A 226 -10.79 -3.60 -15.01
N PRO A 227 -12.09 -3.94 -15.11
CA PRO A 227 -12.60 -5.26 -14.78
C PRO A 227 -12.28 -6.24 -15.91
N LEU A 228 -11.13 -6.88 -15.82
CA LEU A 228 -10.58 -7.75 -16.84
C LEU A 228 -10.26 -9.14 -16.29
N PRO A 229 -10.29 -10.21 -17.12
CA PRO A 229 -9.93 -11.55 -16.67
C PRO A 229 -8.49 -11.61 -16.18
N MET A 230 -8.30 -12.15 -14.97
CA MET A 230 -6.98 -12.38 -14.38
C MET A 230 -6.89 -13.78 -13.76
N PHE A 231 -5.67 -14.30 -13.62
CA PHE A 231 -5.46 -15.49 -12.79
C PHE A 231 -5.70 -15.16 -11.32
N SER A 232 -6.30 -16.10 -10.57
CA SER A 232 -6.40 -15.98 -9.12
C SER A 232 -5.01 -15.87 -8.49
N ALA A 233 -4.91 -15.15 -7.38
CA ALA A 233 -3.65 -14.97 -6.66
C ALA A 233 -3.21 -16.25 -5.94
N ILE A 234 -1.96 -16.27 -5.50
CA ILE A 234 -1.43 -17.39 -4.69
C ILE A 234 -2.24 -17.52 -3.39
N ILE A 235 -2.53 -16.38 -2.75
CA ILE A 235 -3.46 -16.31 -1.62
C ILE A 235 -4.59 -15.38 -2.03
N THR A 236 -5.82 -15.88 -2.01
CA THR A 236 -7.00 -15.17 -2.53
C THR A 236 -8.09 -15.12 -1.47
N GLY A 237 -8.52 -13.92 -1.11
CA GLY A 237 -9.72 -13.66 -0.31
C GLY A 237 -10.81 -13.00 -1.19
N VAL A 238 -12.04 -13.51 -1.14
CA VAL A 238 -13.20 -12.91 -1.80
C VAL A 238 -14.35 -12.86 -0.82
N ASN A 239 -14.82 -11.65 -0.46
CA ASN A 239 -15.89 -11.42 0.52
C ASN A 239 -15.64 -12.10 1.88
N VAL A 240 -14.40 -12.12 2.35
CA VAL A 240 -14.05 -12.75 3.64
C VAL A 240 -13.70 -11.71 4.70
N LYS A 241 -13.93 -12.08 5.96
CA LYS A 241 -13.76 -11.22 7.13
C LYS A 241 -12.91 -11.87 8.20
N HIS A 242 -12.28 -11.02 9.06
CA HIS A 242 -11.48 -11.43 10.22
C HIS A 242 -10.39 -12.42 9.83
N VAL A 243 -9.55 -12.02 8.88
CA VAL A 243 -8.46 -12.83 8.32
C VAL A 243 -7.14 -12.37 8.89
N VAL A 244 -6.33 -13.31 9.36
CA VAL A 244 -4.96 -13.05 9.79
C VAL A 244 -4.01 -13.99 9.04
N ILE A 245 -3.11 -13.43 8.22
CA ILE A 245 -2.00 -14.14 7.58
C ILE A 245 -0.73 -13.66 8.28
N TYR A 246 -0.01 -14.54 8.93
CA TYR A 246 1.13 -14.10 9.74
C TYR A 246 2.25 -15.13 9.83
N GLY A 247 3.37 -14.72 10.43
CA GLY A 247 4.50 -15.60 10.72
C GLY A 247 5.82 -15.10 10.13
N GLN A 248 6.75 -16.04 9.91
CA GLN A 248 8.11 -15.76 9.43
C GLN A 248 8.43 -16.53 8.14
N GLY A 249 7.42 -17.12 7.49
CA GLY A 249 7.56 -17.82 6.23
C GLY A 249 7.51 -16.89 5.03
N VAL A 250 7.59 -17.45 3.84
CA VAL A 250 7.70 -16.73 2.58
C VAL A 250 6.64 -17.22 1.59
N VAL A 251 6.05 -16.29 0.86
CA VAL A 251 5.26 -16.56 -0.35
C VAL A 251 6.16 -16.24 -1.54
N GLU A 252 6.55 -17.28 -2.29
CA GLU A 252 7.48 -17.24 -3.42
C GLU A 252 6.73 -17.39 -4.73
N GLY A 253 6.78 -16.38 -5.60
CA GLY A 253 6.07 -16.36 -6.88
C GLY A 253 6.77 -17.07 -8.02
N ASN A 254 8.06 -17.38 -7.89
CA ASN A 254 8.91 -18.02 -8.90
C ASN A 254 8.87 -17.32 -10.27
N ALA A 255 8.52 -16.03 -10.32
CA ALA A 255 8.45 -15.31 -11.57
C ALA A 255 9.84 -15.00 -12.12
N SER A 256 10.01 -15.16 -13.43
CA SER A 256 11.25 -14.90 -14.14
C SER A 256 10.99 -14.50 -15.60
N ARG A 257 12.06 -14.18 -16.34
CA ARG A 257 12.00 -13.86 -17.78
C ARG A 257 11.59 -15.07 -18.63
N GLU A 258 11.75 -16.29 -18.14
CA GLU A 258 11.38 -17.53 -18.82
C GLU A 258 9.89 -17.87 -18.67
N ASN A 259 9.19 -17.25 -17.72
CA ASN A 259 7.79 -17.58 -17.44
C ASN A 259 6.87 -16.35 -17.38
N TRP A 260 6.59 -15.80 -16.21
CA TRP A 260 5.60 -14.75 -16.02
C TRP A 260 6.03 -13.39 -16.61
N TRP A 261 7.32 -13.09 -16.66
CA TRP A 261 7.84 -11.81 -17.18
C TRP A 261 8.22 -11.86 -18.66
N ASN A 262 7.95 -12.97 -19.33
CA ASN A 262 8.12 -13.06 -20.77
C ASN A 262 6.97 -12.36 -21.49
N ASP A 263 7.27 -11.36 -22.33
CA ASP A 263 6.30 -10.57 -23.12
C ASP A 263 5.11 -10.07 -22.27
N VAL A 264 5.38 -9.31 -21.24
CA VAL A 264 4.38 -8.87 -20.24
C VAL A 264 3.20 -8.07 -20.80
N LYS A 265 3.35 -7.48 -21.99
CA LYS A 265 2.28 -6.77 -22.71
C LYS A 265 1.32 -7.70 -23.44
N VAL A 266 1.68 -8.96 -23.64
CA VAL A 266 0.86 -9.97 -24.31
C VAL A 266 0.03 -10.73 -23.27
N LYS A 267 -1.28 -10.50 -23.29
CA LYS A 267 -2.20 -11.30 -22.48
C LYS A 267 -2.24 -12.74 -22.98
N ARG A 268 -1.88 -13.69 -22.11
CA ARG A 268 -1.95 -15.13 -22.39
C ARG A 268 -2.98 -15.76 -21.46
N ILE A 269 -4.11 -16.25 -21.98
CA ILE A 269 -5.26 -16.77 -21.23
C ILE A 269 -5.93 -15.66 -20.44
N ALA A 270 -5.25 -15.14 -19.39
CA ALA A 270 -5.69 -14.07 -18.51
C ALA A 270 -4.49 -13.18 -18.12
N PHE A 271 -4.74 -12.08 -17.42
CA PHE A 271 -3.68 -11.26 -16.84
C PHE A 271 -2.99 -11.97 -15.68
N ARG A 272 -1.73 -11.64 -15.43
CA ARG A 272 -0.84 -12.28 -14.45
C ARG A 272 -1.42 -12.25 -13.03
N PRO A 273 -1.20 -13.30 -12.21
CA PRO A 273 -1.68 -13.35 -10.84
C PRO A 273 -0.94 -12.35 -9.94
N ARG A 274 -1.57 -12.02 -8.80
CA ARG A 274 -0.95 -11.36 -7.65
C ARG A 274 -0.40 -12.41 -6.69
N MET A 275 0.39 -11.98 -5.72
CA MET A 275 0.75 -12.88 -4.61
C MET A 275 -0.39 -12.99 -3.62
N ILE A 276 -0.92 -11.85 -3.17
CA ILE A 276 -2.09 -11.77 -2.27
C ILE A 276 -3.13 -10.85 -2.92
N PHE A 277 -4.33 -11.34 -3.12
CA PHE A 277 -5.47 -10.58 -3.63
C PHE A 277 -6.65 -10.67 -2.67
N LEU A 278 -7.13 -9.51 -2.22
CA LEU A 278 -8.20 -9.39 -1.22
C LEU A 278 -9.34 -8.58 -1.83
N ASN A 279 -10.38 -9.24 -2.29
CA ASN A 279 -11.50 -8.61 -2.99
C ASN A 279 -12.72 -8.53 -2.07
N HIS A 280 -13.19 -7.32 -1.74
CA HIS A 280 -14.32 -7.05 -0.82
C HIS A 280 -14.13 -7.72 0.55
N CYS A 281 -12.90 -7.69 1.06
CA CYS A 281 -12.57 -8.24 2.38
C CYS A 281 -12.67 -7.17 3.48
N GLU A 282 -12.89 -7.60 4.71
CA GLU A 282 -13.02 -6.73 5.87
C GLU A 282 -12.24 -7.29 7.06
N ASP A 283 -11.53 -6.42 7.79
CA ASP A 283 -10.71 -6.79 8.94
C ASP A 283 -9.66 -7.87 8.59
N VAL A 284 -8.66 -7.45 7.81
CA VAL A 284 -7.58 -8.33 7.37
C VAL A 284 -6.24 -7.81 7.88
N VAL A 285 -5.48 -8.69 8.49
CA VAL A 285 -4.10 -8.43 8.90
C VAL A 285 -3.14 -9.35 8.15
N VAL A 286 -2.11 -8.78 7.54
CA VAL A 286 -0.95 -9.53 7.00
C VAL A 286 0.29 -9.07 7.75
N GLN A 287 0.98 -10.00 8.42
CA GLN A 287 2.06 -9.66 9.34
C GLN A 287 3.26 -10.61 9.25
N GLY A 288 4.47 -10.05 9.20
CA GLY A 288 5.75 -10.74 9.42
C GLY A 288 6.28 -11.56 8.25
N ILE A 289 5.45 -11.92 7.29
CA ILE A 289 5.84 -12.79 6.17
C ILE A 289 6.69 -12.07 5.12
N GLY A 290 7.50 -12.87 4.40
CA GLY A 290 8.15 -12.45 3.16
C GLY A 290 7.25 -12.69 1.94
N VAL A 291 7.31 -11.78 0.94
CA VAL A 291 6.65 -11.93 -0.36
C VAL A 291 7.67 -11.59 -1.43
N GLN A 292 7.90 -12.49 -2.39
CA GLN A 292 8.98 -12.26 -3.35
C GLN A 292 8.76 -12.91 -4.72
N ASN A 293 9.47 -12.39 -5.73
CA ASN A 293 9.44 -12.85 -7.12
C ASN A 293 8.02 -12.98 -7.69
N SER A 294 7.22 -11.92 -7.51
CA SER A 294 5.82 -11.89 -7.91
C SER A 294 5.64 -11.91 -9.42
N PRO A 295 4.64 -12.60 -9.95
CA PRO A 295 4.26 -12.50 -11.37
C PRO A 295 3.85 -11.09 -11.82
N SER A 296 3.24 -10.31 -10.92
CA SER A 296 2.83 -8.90 -11.10
C SER A 296 2.80 -8.19 -9.75
N TRP A 297 1.82 -7.33 -9.46
CA TRP A 297 1.66 -6.66 -8.16
C TRP A 297 1.71 -7.67 -7.01
N ASN A 298 2.41 -7.35 -5.93
CA ASN A 298 2.58 -8.30 -4.84
C ASN A 298 1.29 -8.43 -4.01
N ILE A 299 0.88 -7.35 -3.33
CA ILE A 299 -0.31 -7.36 -2.47
C ILE A 299 -1.32 -6.37 -3.02
N HIS A 300 -2.50 -6.86 -3.37
CA HIS A 300 -3.55 -6.05 -3.98
C HIS A 300 -4.88 -6.22 -3.24
N PRO A 301 -5.15 -5.40 -2.22
CA PRO A 301 -6.49 -5.28 -1.68
C PRO A 301 -7.36 -4.44 -2.61
N TYR A 302 -8.60 -4.89 -2.82
CA TYR A 302 -9.52 -4.35 -3.81
C TYR A 302 -10.92 -4.21 -3.20
N PHE A 303 -11.46 -3.00 -3.13
CA PHE A 303 -12.73 -2.68 -2.46
C PHE A 303 -12.83 -3.25 -1.04
N SER A 304 -11.75 -3.22 -0.28
CA SER A 304 -11.63 -3.83 1.04
C SER A 304 -11.42 -2.78 2.14
N ASN A 305 -11.78 -3.11 3.38
CA ASN A 305 -11.77 -2.15 4.48
C ASN A 305 -11.09 -2.73 5.73
N HIS A 306 -10.60 -1.85 6.62
CA HIS A 306 -9.95 -2.20 7.89
C HIS A 306 -8.79 -3.17 7.69
N LEU A 307 -7.77 -2.71 6.95
CA LEU A 307 -6.64 -3.53 6.53
C LEU A 307 -5.37 -3.11 7.27
N ARG A 308 -4.58 -4.09 7.70
CA ARG A 308 -3.30 -3.82 8.34
C ARG A 308 -2.20 -4.69 7.72
N PHE A 309 -1.16 -4.06 7.24
CA PHE A 309 0.04 -4.70 6.68
C PHE A 309 1.24 -4.32 7.55
N LEU A 310 1.78 -5.28 8.30
CA LEU A 310 2.71 -5.02 9.40
C LEU A 310 3.98 -5.86 9.28
N ASP A 311 5.16 -5.24 9.42
CA ASP A 311 6.47 -5.92 9.53
C ASP A 311 6.76 -6.91 8.38
N LEU A 312 6.34 -6.58 7.15
CA LEU A 312 6.54 -7.42 5.97
C LEU A 312 7.91 -7.15 5.31
N THR A 313 8.32 -8.09 4.47
CA THR A 313 9.46 -7.93 3.57
C THR A 313 9.01 -8.28 2.15
N ILE A 314 9.05 -7.31 1.22
CA ILE A 314 8.60 -7.49 -0.16
C ILE A 314 9.78 -7.30 -1.11
N LEU A 315 10.18 -8.37 -1.81
CA LEU A 315 11.41 -8.42 -2.60
C LEU A 315 11.13 -8.86 -4.04
N ASN A 316 11.57 -8.04 -4.98
CA ASN A 316 11.58 -8.40 -6.40
C ASN A 316 12.85 -7.80 -7.04
N PRO A 317 13.37 -8.35 -8.14
CA PRO A 317 14.45 -7.72 -8.89
C PRO A 317 14.09 -6.29 -9.31
N LYS A 318 15.06 -5.38 -9.29
CA LYS A 318 14.86 -3.96 -9.65
C LYS A 318 14.31 -3.76 -11.07
N ASP A 319 14.57 -4.69 -11.98
CA ASP A 319 14.13 -4.66 -13.38
C ASP A 319 12.92 -5.55 -13.66
N SER A 320 12.25 -6.05 -12.61
CA SER A 320 11.06 -6.88 -12.74
C SER A 320 9.83 -6.05 -13.13
N PRO A 321 9.01 -6.48 -14.10
CA PRO A 321 7.93 -5.67 -14.64
C PRO A 321 6.65 -5.76 -13.81
N ASN A 322 6.06 -4.61 -13.47
CA ASN A 322 4.80 -4.48 -12.73
C ASN A 322 4.80 -5.21 -11.38
N THR A 323 5.92 -5.20 -10.69
CA THR A 323 6.04 -5.82 -9.36
C THR A 323 5.84 -4.80 -8.26
N ASP A 324 4.78 -3.97 -8.40
CA ASP A 324 4.34 -3.05 -7.36
C ASP A 324 4.21 -3.79 -6.02
N GLY A 325 4.57 -3.13 -4.91
CA GLY A 325 4.64 -3.78 -3.61
C GLY A 325 3.28 -3.97 -2.97
N LEU A 326 2.55 -2.88 -2.76
CA LEU A 326 1.24 -2.89 -2.12
C LEU A 326 0.32 -1.85 -2.77
N ASP A 327 -0.76 -2.32 -3.38
CA ASP A 327 -1.67 -1.52 -4.20
C ASP A 327 -3.09 -1.50 -3.63
N PRO A 328 -3.37 -0.69 -2.60
CA PRO A 328 -4.75 -0.55 -2.14
C PRO A 328 -5.57 0.17 -3.22
N GLU A 329 -6.56 -0.53 -3.78
CA GLU A 329 -7.47 -0.01 -4.81
C GLU A 329 -8.89 0.09 -4.26
N SER A 330 -9.43 1.31 -4.18
CA SER A 330 -10.77 1.59 -3.62
C SER A 330 -10.94 1.03 -2.21
N CYS A 331 -9.90 1.10 -1.38
CA CYS A 331 -9.87 0.61 -0.01
C CYS A 331 -10.07 1.73 0.99
N ARG A 332 -10.54 1.38 2.19
CA ARG A 332 -10.72 2.33 3.29
C ARG A 332 -10.10 1.79 4.57
N ASP A 333 -9.53 2.73 5.37
CA ASP A 333 -8.90 2.43 6.66
C ASP A 333 -7.80 1.37 6.51
N VAL A 334 -6.64 1.81 6.01
CA VAL A 334 -5.50 0.96 5.70
C VAL A 334 -4.27 1.43 6.47
N GLU A 335 -3.70 0.58 7.32
CA GLU A 335 -2.42 0.80 7.98
C GLU A 335 -1.32 -0.04 7.31
N ILE A 336 -0.22 0.62 6.93
CA ILE A 336 0.98 0.02 6.34
C ILE A 336 2.16 0.43 7.23
N ALA A 337 2.74 -0.50 8.00
CA ALA A 337 3.73 -0.16 9.01
C ALA A 337 4.88 -1.17 9.10
N GLY A 338 6.12 -0.66 9.18
CA GLY A 338 7.31 -1.47 9.38
C GLY A 338 7.72 -2.33 8.18
N ILE A 339 7.29 -2.01 6.97
CA ILE A 339 7.55 -2.83 5.78
C ILE A 339 8.85 -2.42 5.10
N TYR A 340 9.63 -3.42 4.68
CA TYR A 340 10.77 -3.25 3.80
C TYR A 340 10.38 -3.65 2.37
N PHE A 341 10.52 -2.69 1.44
CA PHE A 341 10.32 -2.90 0.00
C PHE A 341 11.65 -2.80 -0.74
N SER A 342 11.90 -3.72 -1.67
CA SER A 342 12.93 -3.61 -2.71
C SER A 342 12.41 -4.30 -3.96
N LEU A 343 12.09 -3.54 -5.01
CA LEU A 343 11.31 -4.06 -6.14
C LEU A 343 11.46 -3.23 -7.41
N GLY A 344 10.78 -3.64 -8.49
CA GLY A 344 10.96 -3.12 -9.84
C GLY A 344 9.91 -2.12 -10.33
N ASP A 345 8.85 -1.83 -9.53
CA ASP A 345 7.82 -0.85 -9.87
C ASP A 345 7.47 -0.01 -8.62
N ASP A 346 6.29 0.59 -8.49
CA ASP A 346 5.94 1.43 -7.35
C ASP A 346 5.92 0.63 -6.03
N CYS A 347 6.57 1.12 -4.95
CA CYS A 347 6.57 0.41 -3.67
C CYS A 347 5.18 0.35 -3.04
N ILE A 348 4.48 1.48 -3.05
CA ILE A 348 3.06 1.56 -2.66
C ILE A 348 2.36 2.39 -3.74
N ALA A 349 1.24 1.89 -4.28
CA ALA A 349 0.45 2.62 -5.25
C ALA A 349 -1.04 2.65 -4.88
N LEU A 350 -1.53 3.82 -4.46
CA LEU A 350 -2.92 4.03 -4.14
C LEU A 350 -3.74 4.19 -5.42
N LYS A 351 -4.76 3.36 -5.56
CA LYS A 351 -5.57 3.27 -6.78
C LYS A 351 -7.07 3.32 -6.47
N SER A 352 -7.88 3.67 -7.46
CA SER A 352 -9.36 3.65 -7.38
C SER A 352 -9.99 3.52 -8.77
N GLY A 353 -9.40 2.68 -9.61
CA GLY A 353 -9.89 2.35 -10.93
C GLY A 353 -9.64 3.40 -12.02
N LYS A 354 -9.86 3.01 -13.27
CA LYS A 354 -9.98 3.93 -14.41
C LYS A 354 -11.39 4.53 -14.48
N ILE A 355 -11.64 5.42 -15.43
CA ILE A 355 -12.87 6.23 -15.48
C ILE A 355 -14.15 5.37 -15.42
N TYR A 356 -14.19 4.21 -16.07
CA TYR A 356 -15.36 3.33 -16.03
C TYR A 356 -15.69 2.89 -14.59
N MET A 357 -14.70 2.41 -13.86
CA MET A 357 -14.86 1.97 -12.47
C MET A 357 -15.11 3.17 -11.53
N GLY A 358 -14.33 4.24 -11.69
CA GLY A 358 -14.43 5.43 -10.86
C GLY A 358 -15.77 6.14 -10.98
N SER A 359 -16.28 6.34 -12.20
CA SER A 359 -17.57 7.01 -12.42
C SER A 359 -18.78 6.17 -11.98
N ARG A 360 -18.68 4.84 -12.06
CA ARG A 360 -19.75 3.92 -11.67
C ARG A 360 -19.82 3.72 -10.16
N TYR A 361 -18.69 3.38 -9.52
CA TYR A 361 -18.68 2.99 -8.11
C TYR A 361 -18.34 4.13 -7.16
N LYS A 362 -17.65 5.18 -7.62
CA LYS A 362 -17.29 6.39 -6.86
C LYS A 362 -16.68 6.08 -5.49
N THR A 363 -15.86 5.02 -5.46
CA THR A 363 -15.23 4.53 -4.23
C THR A 363 -13.77 4.97 -4.21
N PRO A 364 -13.41 5.96 -3.40
CA PRO A 364 -12.02 6.40 -3.26
C PRO A 364 -11.19 5.36 -2.51
N CYS A 365 -9.86 5.43 -2.68
CA CYS A 365 -8.93 4.90 -1.71
C CYS A 365 -8.76 5.95 -0.60
N GLU A 366 -9.15 5.64 0.66
CA GLU A 366 -9.31 6.65 1.70
C GLU A 366 -8.83 6.20 3.07
N GLY A 367 -8.23 7.15 3.83
CA GLY A 367 -7.79 6.88 5.21
C GLY A 367 -6.60 5.92 5.25
N VAL A 368 -5.60 6.14 4.40
CA VAL A 368 -4.39 5.31 4.34
C VAL A 368 -3.28 5.94 5.15
N THR A 369 -2.71 5.18 6.08
CA THR A 369 -1.53 5.56 6.86
C THR A 369 -0.36 4.65 6.53
N VAL A 370 0.75 5.25 6.09
CA VAL A 370 2.04 4.59 5.83
C VAL A 370 3.05 5.12 6.83
N ARG A 371 3.68 4.23 7.61
CA ARG A 371 4.62 4.65 8.64
C ARG A 371 5.74 3.65 8.91
N GLN A 372 6.89 4.14 9.34
CA GLN A 372 8.09 3.33 9.66
C GLN A 372 8.41 2.29 8.57
N CYS A 373 8.30 2.70 7.30
CA CYS A 373 8.62 1.85 6.16
C CYS A 373 9.92 2.26 5.48
N CYS A 374 10.60 1.30 4.85
CA CYS A 374 11.73 1.54 3.96
C CYS A 374 11.37 1.12 2.54
N MET A 375 11.38 2.08 1.63
CA MET A 375 11.13 1.88 0.20
C MET A 375 12.45 1.97 -0.54
N ARG A 376 12.80 0.91 -1.26
CA ARG A 376 14.05 0.84 -2.03
C ARG A 376 13.80 0.43 -3.47
N ASP A 377 14.52 1.07 -4.38
CA ASP A 377 14.64 0.74 -5.81
C ASP A 377 13.38 0.89 -6.67
N GLY A 378 12.23 1.17 -6.15
CA GLY A 378 10.97 1.27 -6.91
C GLY A 378 10.88 2.52 -7.81
N HIS A 379 9.94 2.50 -8.76
CA HIS A 379 9.62 3.66 -9.61
C HIS A 379 9.01 4.83 -8.82
N GLY A 380 8.34 4.55 -7.72
CA GLY A 380 7.85 5.52 -6.75
C GLY A 380 7.84 4.92 -5.36
N ALA A 381 8.31 5.66 -4.34
CA ALA A 381 8.21 5.18 -2.96
C ALA A 381 6.75 5.13 -2.52
N VAL A 382 6.01 6.23 -2.71
CA VAL A 382 4.56 6.28 -2.55
C VAL A 382 3.96 6.97 -3.76
N THR A 383 3.10 6.24 -4.47
CA THR A 383 2.47 6.66 -5.71
C THR A 383 0.96 6.80 -5.53
N VAL A 384 0.38 7.80 -6.18
CA VAL A 384 -1.07 7.92 -6.38
C VAL A 384 -1.36 7.77 -7.86
N GLY A 385 -2.17 6.79 -8.21
CA GLY A 385 -2.53 6.52 -9.61
C GLY A 385 -1.58 5.56 -10.33
N SER A 386 -1.70 5.51 -11.67
CA SER A 386 -2.54 6.37 -12.56
C SER A 386 -4.05 6.06 -12.47
N GLU A 387 -4.43 4.91 -11.98
CA GLU A 387 -5.81 4.44 -11.82
C GLU A 387 -6.43 5.08 -10.57
N MET A 388 -6.82 6.37 -10.64
CA MET A 388 -7.33 7.12 -9.49
C MET A 388 -8.71 7.76 -9.76
N ALA A 389 -9.49 7.20 -10.67
CA ALA A 389 -10.73 7.80 -11.12
C ALA A 389 -11.85 7.84 -10.06
N GLY A 390 -11.78 7.00 -9.01
CA GLY A 390 -12.66 7.10 -7.84
C GLY A 390 -12.17 8.05 -6.75
N GLY A 391 -10.95 8.61 -6.91
CA GLY A 391 -10.32 9.53 -5.96
C GLY A 391 -9.40 8.85 -4.94
N VAL A 392 -8.55 9.67 -4.30
CA VAL A 392 -7.70 9.29 -3.16
C VAL A 392 -7.77 10.39 -2.12
N LYS A 393 -8.06 10.04 -0.86
CA LYS A 393 -8.27 11.02 0.20
C LYS A 393 -7.63 10.59 1.52
N ASN A 394 -7.23 11.59 2.33
CA ASN A 394 -6.71 11.34 3.68
C ASN A 394 -5.54 10.34 3.68
N LEU A 395 -4.50 10.63 2.88
CA LEU A 395 -3.25 9.88 2.86
C LEU A 395 -2.25 10.52 3.82
N VAL A 396 -1.76 9.75 4.77
CA VAL A 396 -0.67 10.14 5.67
C VAL A 396 0.52 9.22 5.46
N VAL A 397 1.67 9.78 5.09
CA VAL A 397 2.95 9.07 5.00
C VAL A 397 3.91 9.73 5.98
N LYS A 398 4.37 8.99 6.98
CA LYS A 398 5.24 9.57 8.01
C LYS A 398 6.32 8.61 8.48
N ASP A 399 7.41 9.19 8.96
CA ASP A 399 8.50 8.40 9.55
C ASP A 399 8.99 7.30 8.58
N CYS A 400 9.30 7.65 7.32
CA CYS A 400 9.69 6.69 6.29
C CYS A 400 11.05 7.02 5.67
N LEU A 401 11.71 5.98 5.15
CA LEU A 401 13.00 6.04 4.49
C LEU A 401 12.88 5.61 3.01
N PHE A 402 13.27 6.50 2.08
CA PHE A 402 13.25 6.22 0.65
C PHE A 402 14.67 6.16 0.11
N LEU A 403 15.05 5.06 -0.53
CA LEU A 403 16.41 4.78 -0.99
C LEU A 403 16.43 4.37 -2.46
N ASN A 404 17.17 5.09 -3.29
CA ASN A 404 17.36 4.78 -4.72
C ASN A 404 16.06 4.64 -5.53
N THR A 405 14.94 5.21 -5.08
CA THR A 405 13.69 5.21 -5.85
C THR A 405 13.75 6.26 -6.95
N ASP A 406 13.03 6.03 -8.06
CA ASP A 406 12.98 7.05 -9.10
C ASP A 406 12.24 8.30 -8.60
N ARG A 407 11.18 8.13 -7.81
CA ARG A 407 10.40 9.23 -7.21
C ARG A 407 10.12 8.94 -5.73
N GLY A 408 10.09 9.98 -4.92
CA GLY A 408 9.63 9.90 -3.54
C GLY A 408 8.10 9.88 -3.49
N LEU A 409 7.44 11.05 -3.57
CA LEU A 409 6.01 11.16 -3.85
C LEU A 409 5.82 11.22 -5.37
N ARG A 410 4.95 10.36 -5.90
CA ARG A 410 4.63 10.29 -7.32
C ARG A 410 3.13 10.35 -7.55
N ILE A 411 2.59 11.49 -8.01
CA ILE A 411 1.20 11.61 -8.42
C ILE A 411 1.12 11.55 -9.94
N LYS A 412 0.40 10.53 -10.44
CA LYS A 412 0.19 10.24 -11.86
C LYS A 412 -1.28 10.41 -12.20
N THR A 413 -1.63 11.49 -12.89
CA THR A 413 -3.00 11.71 -13.36
C THR A 413 -3.02 12.39 -14.71
N ARG A 414 -4.18 12.53 -15.32
CA ARG A 414 -4.37 13.18 -16.61
C ARG A 414 -5.84 13.48 -16.88
N ARG A 415 -6.08 14.33 -17.88
CA ARG A 415 -7.41 14.42 -18.48
C ARG A 415 -7.92 13.02 -18.86
N GLY A 416 -9.21 12.78 -18.69
CA GLY A 416 -9.80 11.45 -18.90
C GLY A 416 -9.85 10.56 -17.66
N ARG A 417 -9.32 11.00 -16.49
CA ARG A 417 -9.49 10.26 -15.23
C ARG A 417 -10.86 10.48 -14.58
N GLY A 418 -11.52 11.60 -14.91
CA GLY A 418 -12.89 11.86 -14.45
C GLY A 418 -12.95 12.90 -13.32
N LYS A 419 -14.12 13.51 -13.16
CA LYS A 419 -14.37 14.52 -12.12
C LYS A 419 -14.38 13.94 -10.70
N ASP A 420 -14.61 12.63 -10.54
CA ASP A 420 -14.54 11.93 -9.26
C ASP A 420 -13.09 11.54 -8.89
N ALA A 421 -12.13 11.76 -9.80
CA ALA A 421 -10.69 11.62 -9.56
C ALA A 421 -10.17 12.78 -8.68
N ILE A 422 -10.63 12.81 -7.44
CA ILE A 422 -10.29 13.84 -6.45
C ILE A 422 -9.14 13.34 -5.59
N LEU A 423 -8.01 14.05 -5.64
CA LEU A 423 -6.93 13.85 -4.67
C LEU A 423 -6.98 14.95 -3.64
N ASP A 424 -7.16 14.60 -2.36
CA ASP A 424 -7.25 15.58 -1.29
C ASP A 424 -6.65 15.08 0.02
N SER A 425 -6.16 16.03 0.84
CA SER A 425 -5.67 15.78 2.19
C SER A 425 -4.51 14.77 2.22
N VAL A 426 -3.44 15.10 1.48
CA VAL A 426 -2.19 14.32 1.44
C VAL A 426 -1.16 14.97 2.36
N LEU A 427 -0.63 14.20 3.31
CA LEU A 427 0.44 14.62 4.21
C LEU A 427 1.64 13.67 4.08
N PHE A 428 2.82 14.24 3.81
CA PHE A 428 4.12 13.59 3.97
C PHE A 428 4.89 14.30 5.08
N GLU A 429 5.30 13.58 6.11
CA GLU A 429 5.92 14.16 7.30
C GLU A 429 7.07 13.30 7.82
N ASN A 430 8.17 13.94 8.19
CA ASN A 430 9.38 13.30 8.73
C ASN A 430 9.92 12.18 7.80
N ILE A 431 10.20 12.54 6.55
CA ILE A 431 10.72 11.61 5.54
C ILE A 431 12.20 11.86 5.29
N ARG A 432 12.97 10.79 5.22
CA ARG A 432 14.36 10.81 4.75
C ARG A 432 14.47 10.13 3.41
N MET A 433 15.16 10.79 2.48
CA MET A 433 15.39 10.28 1.14
C MET A 433 16.89 10.30 0.86
N ASP A 434 17.40 9.27 0.20
CA ASP A 434 18.79 9.21 -0.26
C ASP A 434 18.86 8.60 -1.66
N HIS A 435 19.59 9.27 -2.58
CA HIS A 435 19.70 8.88 -3.99
C HIS A 435 18.35 8.73 -4.72
N VAL A 436 17.36 9.54 -4.36
CA VAL A 436 16.07 9.61 -5.09
C VAL A 436 16.26 10.48 -6.32
N MET A 437 15.80 10.01 -7.49
CA MET A 437 15.97 10.77 -8.74
C MET A 437 15.22 12.10 -8.68
N THR A 438 13.95 12.10 -8.29
CA THR A 438 13.11 13.30 -8.09
C THR A 438 12.22 13.13 -6.85
N PRO A 439 12.50 13.83 -5.72
CA PRO A 439 11.73 13.71 -4.49
C PRO A 439 10.22 13.87 -4.62
N PHE A 440 9.75 14.86 -5.39
CA PHE A 440 8.32 15.17 -5.48
C PHE A 440 7.89 15.36 -6.93
N VAL A 441 6.91 14.57 -7.37
CA VAL A 441 6.34 14.65 -8.71
C VAL A 441 4.81 14.69 -8.64
N ILE A 442 4.23 15.75 -9.21
CA ILE A 442 2.81 15.83 -9.56
C ILE A 442 2.74 16.03 -11.07
N ASN A 443 2.19 15.05 -11.78
CA ASN A 443 2.09 15.09 -13.23
C ASN A 443 0.64 14.88 -13.67
N CYS A 444 0.01 15.97 -14.14
CA CYS A 444 -1.36 15.94 -14.68
C CYS A 444 -1.42 15.73 -16.21
N PHE A 445 -0.33 15.28 -16.82
CA PHE A 445 -0.19 14.97 -18.25
C PHE A 445 0.40 13.57 -18.48
N TYR A 446 0.14 12.64 -17.56
CA TYR A 446 0.76 11.31 -17.58
C TYR A 446 0.33 10.50 -18.80
N TYR A 447 1.28 9.99 -19.57
CA TYR A 447 1.04 9.35 -20.87
C TYR A 447 0.86 7.84 -20.84
N CYS A 448 0.48 7.23 -19.73
CA CYS A 448 0.15 5.80 -19.75
C CYS A 448 -1.08 5.53 -20.61
N ASP A 449 -1.20 4.32 -21.12
CA ASP A 449 -2.24 3.86 -22.04
C ASP A 449 -2.11 4.46 -23.47
N PRO A 450 -2.69 3.83 -24.49
CA PRO A 450 -2.60 4.32 -25.87
C PRO A 450 -3.17 5.73 -26.07
N ASP A 451 -4.22 6.09 -25.34
CA ASP A 451 -4.84 7.43 -25.39
C ASP A 451 -4.06 8.49 -24.61
N GLY A 452 -3.09 8.08 -23.79
CA GLY A 452 -2.21 8.98 -23.02
C GLY A 452 -1.35 9.89 -23.89
N HIS A 453 -1.00 9.45 -25.09
CA HIS A 453 -0.26 10.21 -26.10
C HIS A 453 -1.17 11.05 -27.03
N SER A 454 -2.48 11.13 -26.76
CA SER A 454 -3.39 11.96 -27.54
C SER A 454 -3.14 13.44 -27.31
N GLU A 455 -3.49 14.28 -28.31
CA GLU A 455 -3.44 15.73 -28.19
C GLU A 455 -4.29 16.22 -27.00
N TYR A 456 -5.44 15.61 -26.75
CA TYR A 456 -6.31 15.93 -25.60
C TYR A 456 -5.59 15.79 -24.26
N VAL A 457 -4.79 14.75 -24.08
CA VAL A 457 -4.03 14.54 -22.84
C VAL A 457 -2.78 15.41 -22.81
N GLY A 458 -2.04 15.48 -23.92
CA GLY A 458 -0.71 16.11 -23.99
C GLY A 458 -0.72 17.64 -24.09
N THR A 459 -1.80 18.26 -24.63
CA THR A 459 -1.84 19.71 -24.82
C THR A 459 -1.71 20.50 -23.52
N LYS A 460 -0.92 21.58 -23.57
CA LYS A 460 -0.74 22.54 -22.48
C LYS A 460 -1.71 23.72 -22.57
N ALA A 461 -2.55 23.76 -23.62
CA ALA A 461 -3.61 24.75 -23.75
C ALA A 461 -4.70 24.54 -22.69
N CYS A 462 -5.32 25.63 -22.25
CA CYS A 462 -6.46 25.59 -21.35
C CYS A 462 -7.68 25.07 -22.13
N LEU A 463 -8.20 23.92 -21.71
CA LEU A 463 -9.41 23.32 -22.25
C LEU A 463 -10.59 23.59 -21.31
N PRO A 464 -11.85 23.47 -21.77
CA PRO A 464 -12.99 23.48 -20.85
C PRO A 464 -12.88 22.34 -19.82
N ALA A 465 -13.03 22.66 -18.54
CA ALA A 465 -13.18 21.65 -17.51
C ALA A 465 -14.51 20.90 -17.69
N ASP A 466 -14.46 19.57 -17.70
CA ASP A 466 -15.61 18.71 -17.96
C ASP A 466 -15.65 17.49 -17.02
N GLU A 467 -16.56 16.55 -17.28
CA GLU A 467 -16.75 15.32 -16.53
C GLU A 467 -15.50 14.40 -16.50
N ARG A 468 -14.50 14.68 -17.32
CA ARG A 468 -13.25 13.90 -17.44
C ARG A 468 -12.05 14.57 -16.77
N THR A 469 -12.24 15.78 -16.20
CA THR A 469 -11.17 16.58 -15.61
C THR A 469 -10.92 16.18 -14.14
N PRO A 470 -9.72 15.72 -13.77
CA PRO A 470 -9.38 15.38 -12.37
C PRO A 470 -9.20 16.66 -11.52
N ASP A 471 -9.28 16.49 -10.20
CA ASP A 471 -9.18 17.56 -9.21
C ASP A 471 -8.11 17.24 -8.15
N ILE A 472 -7.00 17.95 -8.15
CA ILE A 472 -5.92 17.83 -7.18
C ILE A 472 -6.01 18.99 -6.20
N ARG A 473 -6.24 18.71 -4.91
CA ARG A 473 -6.57 19.74 -3.93
C ARG A 473 -5.42 20.07 -2.99
N THR A 474 -5.28 19.37 -1.88
CA THR A 474 -4.39 19.77 -0.78
C THR A 474 -3.27 18.77 -0.56
N LEU A 475 -2.02 19.24 -0.64
CA LEU A 475 -0.82 18.47 -0.34
C LEU A 475 0.07 19.25 0.62
N VAL A 476 0.55 18.58 1.65
CA VAL A 476 1.50 19.10 2.64
C VAL A 476 2.71 18.17 2.72
N LEU A 477 3.90 18.73 2.49
CA LEU A 477 5.20 18.05 2.54
C LEU A 477 6.01 18.73 3.65
N ARG A 478 6.20 18.07 4.79
CA ARG A 478 6.77 18.67 5.99
C ARG A 478 7.92 17.86 6.56
N ASP A 479 8.93 18.55 7.10
CA ASP A 479 10.08 17.94 7.80
C ASP A 479 10.78 16.87 6.93
N ILE A 480 11.14 17.22 5.69
CA ILE A 480 11.69 16.29 4.73
C ILE A 480 13.17 16.62 4.44
N ASN A 481 14.00 15.59 4.52
CA ASN A 481 15.41 15.68 4.13
C ASN A 481 15.68 14.70 2.98
N ALA A 482 16.00 15.25 1.80
CA ALA A 482 16.33 14.50 0.59
C ALA A 482 17.78 14.79 0.18
N ALA A 483 18.68 13.84 0.42
CA ALA A 483 20.09 13.94 0.10
C ALA A 483 20.42 13.20 -1.20
N ASN A 484 21.49 13.63 -1.85
CA ASN A 484 22.05 13.00 -3.06
C ASN A 484 21.02 12.80 -4.19
N CYS A 485 20.09 13.74 -4.37
CA CYS A 485 19.12 13.69 -5.46
C CYS A 485 19.81 13.87 -6.81
N HIS A 486 19.13 13.52 -7.91
CA HIS A 486 19.78 13.49 -9.22
C HIS A 486 19.14 14.43 -10.26
N VAL A 487 17.83 14.28 -10.51
CA VAL A 487 17.18 14.88 -11.68
C VAL A 487 16.59 16.24 -11.37
N ALA A 488 15.67 16.33 -10.43
CA ALA A 488 15.02 17.57 -10.02
C ALA A 488 14.70 17.56 -8.52
N ALA A 489 14.62 18.74 -7.91
CA ALA A 489 14.13 18.88 -6.53
C ALA A 489 12.63 18.57 -6.44
N ALA A 490 11.85 19.12 -7.36
CA ALA A 490 10.43 18.80 -7.54
C ALA A 490 9.98 19.09 -8.98
N TYR A 491 8.96 18.37 -9.44
CA TYR A 491 8.28 18.61 -10.70
C TYR A 491 6.77 18.59 -10.49
N LEU A 492 6.15 19.77 -10.39
CA LEU A 492 4.75 19.97 -10.02
C LEU A 492 4.00 20.62 -11.18
N TYR A 493 3.25 19.82 -11.97
CA TYR A 493 2.59 20.31 -13.17
C TYR A 493 1.10 20.01 -13.17
N GLY A 494 0.29 21.02 -12.84
CA GLY A 494 -1.17 21.00 -12.87
C GLY A 494 -1.75 21.24 -14.26
N LEU A 495 -3.06 20.99 -14.41
CA LEU A 495 -3.81 21.38 -15.62
C LEU A 495 -4.10 22.89 -15.60
N PRO A 496 -4.06 23.59 -16.75
CA PRO A 496 -4.36 25.02 -16.78
C PRO A 496 -5.84 25.32 -16.49
N GLU A 497 -6.76 24.44 -16.88
CA GLU A 497 -8.21 24.58 -16.63
C GLU A 497 -8.65 24.13 -15.23
N LYS A 498 -7.83 23.34 -14.54
CA LYS A 498 -8.07 22.89 -13.18
C LYS A 498 -6.72 22.79 -12.46
N LYS A 499 -6.30 23.92 -11.93
CA LYS A 499 -5.02 24.03 -11.22
C LYS A 499 -4.99 23.12 -10.01
N ILE A 500 -3.78 22.75 -9.55
CA ILE A 500 -3.58 22.12 -8.25
C ILE A 500 -3.98 23.16 -7.19
N GLY A 501 -4.86 22.81 -6.24
CA GLY A 501 -5.39 23.77 -5.28
C GLY A 501 -4.30 24.32 -4.34
N LYS A 502 -3.72 23.48 -3.51
CA LYS A 502 -2.69 23.91 -2.55
C LYS A 502 -1.56 22.91 -2.44
N VAL A 503 -0.33 23.39 -2.59
CA VAL A 503 0.89 22.65 -2.27
C VAL A 503 1.69 23.43 -1.24
N MET A 504 2.06 22.79 -0.14
CA MET A 504 2.89 23.36 0.91
C MET A 504 4.13 22.50 1.13
N LEU A 505 5.31 23.10 0.99
CA LEU A 505 6.59 22.55 1.41
C LEU A 505 7.00 23.31 2.68
N ASP A 506 7.22 22.60 3.78
CA ASP A 506 7.46 23.16 5.12
C ASP A 506 8.66 22.45 5.77
N HIS A 507 9.75 23.17 6.05
CA HIS A 507 11.02 22.61 6.56
C HIS A 507 11.57 21.51 5.65
N VAL A 508 11.78 21.82 4.36
CA VAL A 508 12.27 20.85 3.36
C VAL A 508 13.72 21.16 2.98
N ARG A 509 14.58 20.14 3.03
CA ARG A 509 15.99 20.21 2.63
C ARG A 509 16.21 19.24 1.47
N ILE A 510 16.77 19.74 0.38
CA ILE A 510 17.10 18.93 -0.81
C ILE A 510 18.53 19.25 -1.22
N SER A 511 19.37 18.23 -1.37
CA SER A 511 20.72 18.35 -1.91
C SER A 511 20.94 17.37 -3.05
N PHE A 512 21.73 17.78 -4.04
CA PHE A 512 22.03 16.95 -5.20
C PHE A 512 23.37 16.22 -5.03
N ALA A 513 23.46 15.03 -5.63
CA ALA A 513 24.69 14.26 -5.69
C ALA A 513 25.78 15.01 -6.47
N GLU A 514 27.04 14.84 -6.08
CA GLU A 514 28.19 15.42 -6.78
C GLU A 514 28.22 14.99 -8.25
N HIS A 515 27.97 13.71 -8.50
CA HIS A 515 27.84 13.11 -9.83
C HIS A 515 26.36 12.75 -10.12
N ALA A 516 25.50 13.78 -10.19
CA ALA A 516 24.10 13.57 -10.42
C ALA A 516 23.82 13.02 -11.83
N MET A 517 22.99 11.99 -11.90
CA MET A 517 22.51 11.41 -13.15
C MET A 517 21.49 12.32 -13.82
N ALA A 518 21.47 12.35 -15.14
CA ALA A 518 20.40 12.97 -15.90
C ALA A 518 19.23 11.98 -16.08
N GLY A 519 18.02 12.50 -16.17
CA GLY A 519 16.83 11.72 -16.42
C GLY A 519 15.60 12.60 -16.62
N GLU A 520 14.47 11.98 -16.93
CA GLU A 520 13.18 12.66 -17.04
C GLU A 520 12.56 12.83 -15.65
N PRO A 521 12.26 14.06 -15.19
CA PRO A 521 11.63 14.27 -13.87
C PRO A 521 10.23 13.68 -13.79
N ALA A 522 9.49 13.64 -14.91
CA ALA A 522 8.14 13.10 -14.99
C ALA A 522 7.87 12.45 -16.36
N ALA A 523 6.99 11.46 -16.39
CA ALA A 523 6.60 10.77 -17.61
C ALA A 523 5.46 11.52 -18.33
N LEU A 524 5.82 12.40 -19.27
CA LEU A 524 4.90 13.14 -20.16
C LEU A 524 5.57 13.40 -21.52
N ASP A 525 4.76 13.56 -22.57
CA ASP A 525 5.26 13.78 -23.92
C ASP A 525 6.03 15.11 -24.04
N GLY A 526 7.19 15.04 -24.71
CA GLY A 526 8.06 16.20 -24.94
C GLY A 526 8.92 16.58 -23.73
N MET A 527 9.04 15.70 -22.73
CA MET A 527 9.95 15.92 -21.61
C MET A 527 11.39 15.63 -22.03
N GLU A 528 12.27 16.60 -21.76
CA GLU A 528 13.69 16.42 -21.98
C GLU A 528 14.39 16.00 -20.69
N PRO A 529 15.39 15.12 -20.76
CA PRO A 529 16.21 14.78 -19.62
C PRO A 529 16.91 16.01 -19.03
N CYS A 530 16.89 16.13 -17.72
CA CYS A 530 17.59 17.18 -16.99
C CYS A 530 18.40 16.59 -15.83
N SER A 531 19.24 17.40 -15.22
CA SER A 531 20.01 17.05 -14.04
C SER A 531 20.10 18.24 -13.10
N ARG A 532 19.89 18.00 -11.81
CA ARG A 532 19.93 19.02 -10.74
C ARG A 532 19.00 20.21 -11.00
N MET A 533 17.85 20.00 -11.59
CA MET A 533 16.84 21.06 -11.75
C MET A 533 16.29 21.43 -10.36
N GLY A 534 16.06 22.72 -10.11
CA GLY A 534 15.39 23.20 -8.91
C GLY A 534 13.94 22.70 -8.84
N ILE A 535 13.07 23.43 -8.16
CA ILE A 535 11.62 23.17 -8.13
C ILE A 535 10.98 23.76 -9.37
N PHE A 536 10.45 22.89 -10.24
CA PHE A 536 9.52 23.30 -11.30
C PHE A 536 8.09 23.20 -10.78
N ALA A 537 7.34 24.31 -10.85
CA ALA A 537 5.95 24.38 -10.42
C ALA A 537 5.10 25.18 -11.39
N ASN A 538 4.04 24.57 -11.95
CA ASN A 538 3.18 25.21 -12.92
C ASN A 538 1.70 24.83 -12.71
N ASN A 539 0.81 25.81 -12.90
CA ASN A 539 -0.64 25.68 -12.74
C ASN A 539 -1.04 25.21 -11.32
N ILE A 540 -0.70 26.02 -10.33
CA ILE A 540 -1.05 25.82 -8.91
C ILE A 540 -1.76 27.06 -8.39
N GLU A 541 -2.90 26.92 -7.69
CA GLU A 541 -3.60 28.05 -7.09
C GLU A 541 -2.77 28.65 -5.93
N THR A 542 -2.34 27.84 -4.99
CA THR A 542 -1.54 28.29 -3.84
C THR A 542 -0.30 27.42 -3.63
N LEU A 543 0.88 28.01 -3.79
CA LEU A 543 2.16 27.38 -3.48
C LEU A 543 2.79 28.08 -2.27
N ILE A 544 3.02 27.32 -1.19
CA ILE A 544 3.68 27.80 0.02
C ILE A 544 5.02 27.10 0.19
N LEU A 545 6.09 27.88 0.25
CA LEU A 545 7.46 27.45 0.46
C LEU A 545 7.95 28.07 1.80
N ARG A 546 7.93 27.29 2.88
CA ARG A 546 8.38 27.71 4.20
C ARG A 546 9.65 26.98 4.58
N ASP A 547 10.71 27.73 4.87
CA ASP A 547 12.05 27.18 5.20
C ASP A 547 12.46 26.04 4.25
N VAL A 548 12.41 26.30 2.93
CA VAL A 548 12.83 25.36 1.88
C VAL A 548 14.24 25.69 1.43
N ARG A 549 15.16 24.72 1.46
CA ARG A 549 16.55 24.87 1.00
C ARG A 549 16.87 23.83 -0.05
N ILE A 550 17.48 24.31 -1.13
CA ILE A 550 17.95 23.47 -2.23
C ILE A 550 19.44 23.76 -2.41
N GLU A 551 20.27 22.74 -2.43
CA GLU A 551 21.72 22.86 -2.54
C GLU A 551 22.25 22.05 -3.73
N GLY A 552 23.10 22.67 -4.54
CA GLY A 552 23.76 22.02 -5.68
C GLY A 552 22.94 21.95 -6.95
N GLN A 553 21.84 22.71 -7.07
CA GLN A 553 21.04 22.79 -8.30
C GLN A 553 21.76 23.50 -9.44
N ASN A 554 21.39 23.18 -10.67
CA ASN A 554 21.80 23.89 -11.87
C ASN A 554 20.79 25.00 -12.20
N GLY A 555 21.25 26.24 -12.32
CA GLY A 555 20.38 27.38 -12.63
C GLY A 555 19.54 27.83 -11.44
N GLU A 556 18.30 28.28 -11.73
CA GLU A 556 17.40 28.84 -10.72
C GLU A 556 16.84 27.76 -9.78
N ALA A 557 16.72 28.13 -8.49
CA ALA A 557 16.14 27.22 -7.49
C ALA A 557 14.64 27.01 -7.70
N TYR A 558 13.93 27.99 -8.23
CA TYR A 558 12.49 27.99 -8.44
C TYR A 558 12.13 28.42 -9.87
N LEU A 559 11.48 27.51 -10.60
CA LEU A 559 10.99 27.71 -11.97
C LEU A 559 9.46 27.68 -11.91
N THR A 560 8.83 28.83 -11.69
CA THR A 560 7.38 28.93 -11.44
C THR A 560 6.64 29.61 -12.58
N ALA A 561 5.47 29.08 -12.94
CA ALA A 561 4.53 29.68 -13.88
C ALA A 561 3.08 29.33 -13.51
N GLY A 562 2.13 30.22 -13.85
CA GLY A 562 0.71 29.94 -13.59
C GLY A 562 0.32 29.75 -12.11
N ILE A 563 1.10 30.34 -11.19
CA ILE A 563 0.81 30.32 -9.74
C ILE A 563 -0.02 31.54 -9.39
N ASP A 564 -1.20 31.34 -8.76
CA ASP A 564 -2.06 32.47 -8.38
C ASP A 564 -1.58 33.14 -7.07
N HIS A 565 -1.17 32.32 -6.09
CA HIS A 565 -0.67 32.79 -4.79
C HIS A 565 0.63 32.07 -4.44
N LEU A 566 1.77 32.77 -4.54
CA LEU A 566 3.08 32.29 -4.11
C LEU A 566 3.43 32.92 -2.77
N VAL A 567 3.66 32.08 -1.76
CA VAL A 567 4.12 32.49 -0.42
C VAL A 567 5.50 31.87 -0.18
N MET A 568 6.49 32.71 0.16
CA MET A 568 7.86 32.29 0.48
C MET A 568 8.25 32.87 1.86
N GLU A 569 8.51 32.00 2.85
CA GLU A 569 8.82 32.34 4.24
C GLU A 569 10.10 31.68 4.73
#